data_2e4f4d027efe1aa0862b4e67f1ee8409
#
_entry.id   2e4f4d027efe1aa0862b4e67f1ee8409
#
_cell.length_a   1.000
_cell.length_b   1.000
_cell.length_c   1.000
_cell.angle_alpha   90.00
_cell.angle_beta   90.00
_cell.angle_gamma   90.00
#
_symmetry.space_group_name_H-M   'P 1'
#
loop_
_entity.id
_entity.type
_entity.pdbx_description
1 polymer ?
#
loop_
_entity_poly.entity_id
_entity_poly.type
_entity_poly.pdbx_seq_one_letter_code
_entity_poly.pdbx_strand_id
1 'polypeptide(L)'
;VEVLTTCVRDVATGENIYPEGEEEWNGVVIRRFRTNPVQREKERYFAKRAKPARKLRQFLFKLGILKYLSYLIPVWTYKNDDEVQAMKSDKFYSSALNDYIRDHIDEYKAFIAMSSDYVTFYYTALYAGRKTIAIPTMHNMGISFRSVLTSAFSKIAYVGFNTGEEQRLAENILGKALG
;
A
#
# COMPACT_ATOMS: atom_id res chain seq x y z
N VAL A 1 16.28 1.70 -15.55
CA VAL A 1 15.56 1.35 -14.31
C VAL A 1 15.71 2.52 -13.35
N GLU A 2 14.64 2.92 -12.70
CA GLU A 2 14.64 3.95 -11.69
C GLU A 2 14.01 3.44 -10.40
N VAL A 3 14.55 3.84 -9.24
CA VAL A 3 14.01 3.53 -7.92
C VAL A 3 13.40 4.80 -7.34
N LEU A 4 12.10 4.79 -7.13
CA LEU A 4 11.37 5.85 -6.45
C LEU A 4 11.18 5.47 -4.98
N THR A 5 11.73 6.26 -4.06
CA THR A 5 11.69 5.93 -2.63
C THR A 5 11.61 7.19 -1.76
N THR A 6 11.51 7.00 -0.45
CA THR A 6 11.55 8.13 0.51
C THR A 6 12.96 8.35 1.05
N CYS A 7 13.17 9.50 1.69
CA CYS A 7 14.43 9.81 2.38
C CYS A 7 14.60 9.06 3.72
N VAL A 8 13.67 8.17 4.07
CA VAL A 8 13.70 7.42 5.33
C VAL A 8 14.73 6.31 5.25
N ARG A 9 15.59 6.23 6.26
CA ARG A 9 16.55 5.14 6.44
C ARG A 9 16.07 4.11 7.45
N ASP A 10 15.57 4.57 8.58
CA ASP A 10 15.17 3.70 9.68
C ASP A 10 13.64 3.55 9.72
N VAL A 11 13.20 2.32 9.52
CA VAL A 11 11.77 1.97 9.57
C VAL A 11 11.14 2.25 10.94
N ALA A 12 11.91 2.16 12.03
CA ALA A 12 11.36 2.38 13.38
C ALA A 12 11.05 3.86 13.62
N THR A 13 11.96 4.76 13.26
CA THR A 13 11.82 6.21 13.52
C THR A 13 11.04 6.92 12.42
N GLY A 14 11.20 6.53 11.17
CA GLY A 14 10.65 7.22 10.01
C GLY A 14 11.35 8.54 9.70
N GLU A 15 12.58 8.74 10.18
CA GLU A 15 13.34 9.97 9.97
C GLU A 15 13.90 10.05 8.55
N ASN A 16 13.80 11.23 7.94
CA ASN A 16 14.41 11.56 6.64
C ASN A 16 15.92 11.78 6.81
N ILE A 17 16.70 10.70 6.72
CA ILE A 17 18.16 10.72 6.91
C ILE A 17 18.89 10.87 5.56
N TYR A 18 18.38 10.20 4.51
CA TYR A 18 18.96 10.36 3.19
C TYR A 18 18.63 11.73 2.59
N PRO A 19 19.55 12.32 1.80
CA PRO A 19 19.28 13.56 1.08
C PRO A 19 18.15 13.35 0.07
N GLU A 20 17.33 14.38 -0.10
CA GLU A 20 16.33 14.44 -1.17
C GLU A 20 17.00 14.71 -2.52
N GLY A 21 16.44 14.18 -3.59
CA GLY A 21 16.92 14.38 -4.95
C GLY A 21 17.28 13.08 -5.64
N GLU A 22 18.14 13.20 -6.64
CA GLU A 22 18.57 12.09 -7.47
C GLU A 22 20.02 11.73 -7.20
N GLU A 23 20.32 10.44 -7.23
CA GLU A 23 21.68 9.91 -7.31
C GLU A 23 21.69 8.73 -8.29
N GLU A 24 22.81 8.49 -8.92
CA GLU A 24 23.03 7.30 -9.73
C GLU A 24 23.94 6.32 -8.97
N TRP A 25 23.50 5.08 -8.85
CA TRP A 25 24.28 4.01 -8.25
C TRP A 25 24.25 2.76 -9.15
N ASN A 26 25.42 2.37 -9.63
CA ASN A 26 25.58 1.21 -10.52
C ASN A 26 24.66 1.23 -11.76
N GLY A 27 24.45 2.40 -12.37
CA GLY A 27 23.57 2.56 -13.54
C GLY A 27 22.08 2.60 -13.22
N VAL A 28 21.71 2.67 -11.94
CA VAL A 28 20.32 2.82 -11.49
C VAL A 28 20.13 4.21 -10.91
N VAL A 29 19.17 4.94 -11.44
CA VAL A 29 18.76 6.23 -10.87
C VAL A 29 17.92 5.98 -9.63
N ILE A 30 18.31 6.60 -8.51
CA ILE A 30 17.56 6.56 -7.25
C ILE A 30 17.04 7.96 -6.97
N ARG A 31 15.73 8.12 -6.98
CA ARG A 31 15.06 9.38 -6.68
C ARG A 31 14.40 9.30 -5.31
N ARG A 32 14.80 10.20 -4.40
CA ARG A 32 14.31 10.23 -3.02
C ARG A 32 13.47 11.45 -2.76
N PHE A 33 12.37 11.24 -2.08
CA PHE A 33 11.39 12.25 -1.69
C PHE A 33 11.27 12.31 -0.17
N ARG A 34 11.19 13.53 0.38
CA ARG A 34 10.90 13.68 1.82
C ARG A 34 9.51 13.17 2.15
N THR A 35 9.40 12.52 3.30
CA THR A 35 8.09 12.23 3.88
C THR A 35 7.48 13.49 4.49
N ASN A 36 6.15 13.54 4.51
CA ASN A 36 5.43 14.60 5.20
C ASN A 36 5.68 14.51 6.73
N PRO A 37 5.52 15.63 7.46
CA PRO A 37 5.62 15.60 8.92
C PRO A 37 4.69 14.57 9.55
N VAL A 38 5.24 13.72 10.41
CA VAL A 38 4.50 12.63 11.06
C VAL A 38 3.44 13.20 12.00
N GLN A 39 2.20 12.77 11.82
CA GLN A 39 1.06 13.17 12.64
C GLN A 39 0.58 12.01 13.53
N ARG A 40 1.41 11.58 14.49
CA ARG A 40 1.20 10.35 15.29
C ARG A 40 -0.14 10.28 15.99
N GLU A 41 -0.66 11.39 16.52
CA GLU A 41 -1.97 11.42 17.19
C GLU A 41 -3.10 11.20 16.21
N LYS A 42 -3.03 11.87 15.04
CA LYS A 42 -4.00 11.73 13.97
C LYS A 42 -3.96 10.32 13.36
N GLU A 43 -2.78 9.78 13.13
CA GLU A 43 -2.61 8.39 12.69
C GLU A 43 -3.28 7.41 13.66
N ARG A 44 -2.97 7.51 14.97
CA ARG A 44 -3.56 6.66 16.01
C ARG A 44 -5.08 6.81 16.09
N TYR A 45 -5.59 8.04 15.99
CA TYR A 45 -7.02 8.32 16.01
C TYR A 45 -7.74 7.59 14.88
N PHE A 46 -7.29 7.77 13.63
CA PHE A 46 -7.92 7.15 12.48
C PHE A 46 -7.68 5.63 12.43
N ALA A 47 -6.50 5.15 12.78
CA ALA A 47 -6.21 3.71 12.88
C ALA A 47 -7.12 3.01 13.91
N LYS A 48 -7.45 3.68 15.04
CA LYS A 48 -8.42 3.18 16.03
C LYS A 48 -9.84 3.13 15.45
N ARG A 49 -10.25 4.15 14.71
CA ARG A 49 -11.57 4.22 14.04
C ARG A 49 -11.72 3.18 12.93
N ALA A 50 -10.64 2.86 12.23
CA ALA A 50 -10.62 1.83 11.18
C ALA A 50 -10.59 0.39 11.73
N LYS A 51 -10.18 0.19 13.00
CA LYS A 51 -10.05 -1.13 13.61
C LYS A 51 -11.29 -2.04 13.51
N PRO A 52 -12.54 -1.54 13.64
CA PRO A 52 -13.73 -2.39 13.48
C PRO A 52 -13.83 -3.01 12.08
N ALA A 53 -13.47 -2.29 11.02
CA ALA A 53 -13.47 -2.82 9.65
C ALA A 53 -12.47 -3.98 9.51
N ARG A 54 -11.25 -3.82 10.03
CA ARG A 54 -10.24 -4.90 10.02
C ARG A 54 -10.71 -6.12 10.80
N LYS A 55 -11.34 -5.92 11.98
CA LYS A 55 -11.89 -7.01 12.78
C LYS A 55 -13.02 -7.75 12.06
N LEU A 56 -13.92 -7.01 11.38
CA LEU A 56 -14.96 -7.62 10.55
C LEU A 56 -14.34 -8.48 9.46
N ARG A 57 -13.35 -7.96 8.72
CA ARG A 57 -12.68 -8.71 7.66
C ARG A 57 -11.94 -9.94 8.20
N GLN A 58 -11.27 -9.84 9.35
CA GLN A 58 -10.64 -10.98 10.02
C GLN A 58 -11.67 -12.05 10.43
N PHE A 59 -12.85 -11.63 10.92
CA PHE A 59 -13.93 -12.56 11.26
C PHE A 59 -14.45 -13.28 10.01
N LEU A 60 -14.73 -12.54 8.94
CA LEU A 60 -15.18 -13.12 7.67
C LEU A 60 -14.12 -14.06 7.04
N PHE A 61 -12.84 -13.72 7.23
CA PHE A 61 -11.73 -14.57 6.80
C PHE A 61 -11.71 -15.91 7.57
N LYS A 62 -11.88 -15.88 8.89
CA LYS A 62 -11.96 -17.08 9.73
C LYS A 62 -13.13 -17.99 9.34
N LEU A 63 -14.21 -17.42 8.83
CA LEU A 63 -15.36 -18.16 8.29
C LEU A 63 -15.16 -18.66 6.85
N GLY A 64 -14.02 -18.32 6.21
CA GLY A 64 -13.72 -18.70 4.83
C GLY A 64 -14.53 -17.96 3.76
N ILE A 65 -15.28 -16.91 4.14
CA ILE A 65 -16.21 -16.20 3.23
C ILE A 65 -15.70 -14.83 2.78
N LEU A 66 -14.61 -14.31 3.38
CA LEU A 66 -14.09 -12.97 3.05
C LEU A 66 -13.77 -12.83 1.55
N LYS A 67 -13.20 -13.85 0.92
CA LYS A 67 -12.85 -13.87 -0.51
C LYS A 67 -14.03 -13.60 -1.45
N TYR A 68 -15.24 -13.87 -1.02
CA TYR A 68 -16.47 -13.61 -1.79
C TYR A 68 -17.08 -12.25 -1.51
N LEU A 69 -16.72 -11.62 -0.36
CA LEU A 69 -17.33 -10.41 0.13
C LEU A 69 -16.36 -9.20 0.11
N SER A 70 -15.06 -9.43 -0.05
CA SER A 70 -14.02 -8.42 0.12
C SER A 70 -14.20 -7.18 -0.76
N TYR A 71 -14.79 -7.33 -1.95
CA TYR A 71 -15.04 -6.26 -2.92
C TYR A 71 -16.50 -5.81 -2.97
N LEU A 72 -17.36 -6.34 -2.10
CA LEU A 72 -18.76 -5.94 -2.01
C LEU A 72 -18.93 -4.82 -0.97
N ILE A 73 -19.83 -3.89 -1.26
CA ILE A 73 -20.29 -2.90 -0.32
C ILE A 73 -21.27 -3.59 0.67
N PRO A 74 -21.15 -3.38 2.00
CA PRO A 74 -20.29 -2.41 2.69
C PRO A 74 -18.91 -2.92 3.10
N VAL A 75 -18.56 -4.20 2.91
CA VAL A 75 -17.29 -4.77 3.41
C VAL A 75 -16.07 -4.04 2.85
N TRP A 76 -16.14 -3.67 1.57
CA TRP A 76 -15.07 -2.91 0.91
C TRP A 76 -14.97 -1.48 1.45
N THR A 77 -16.11 -0.79 1.61
CA THR A 77 -16.11 0.66 1.90
C THR A 77 -16.15 0.96 3.38
N TYR A 78 -16.46 -0.02 4.24
CA TYR A 78 -16.59 0.21 5.68
C TYR A 78 -15.29 0.73 6.28
N LYS A 79 -15.33 1.96 6.79
CA LYS A 79 -14.18 2.67 7.38
C LYS A 79 -12.99 2.89 6.44
N ASN A 80 -13.20 2.85 5.12
CA ASN A 80 -12.13 3.05 4.14
C ASN A 80 -11.50 4.44 4.25
N ASP A 81 -12.31 5.49 4.48
CA ASP A 81 -11.79 6.84 4.65
C ASP A 81 -10.92 6.98 5.91
N ASP A 82 -11.30 6.32 7.01
CA ASP A 82 -10.48 6.29 8.22
C ASP A 82 -9.13 5.60 7.95
N GLU A 83 -9.09 4.51 7.15
CA GLU A 83 -7.83 3.88 6.72
C GLU A 83 -6.97 4.82 5.87
N VAL A 84 -7.57 5.51 4.90
CA VAL A 84 -6.86 6.47 4.05
C VAL A 84 -6.29 7.63 4.88
N GLN A 85 -7.03 8.16 5.84
CA GLN A 85 -6.54 9.22 6.72
C GLN A 85 -5.41 8.74 7.63
N ALA A 86 -5.49 7.50 8.15
CA ALA A 86 -4.39 6.90 8.89
C ALA A 86 -3.12 6.81 8.03
N MET A 87 -3.25 6.35 6.78
CA MET A 87 -2.12 6.24 5.84
C MET A 87 -1.52 7.60 5.47
N LYS A 88 -2.34 8.65 5.29
CA LYS A 88 -1.84 10.02 5.05
C LYS A 88 -1.09 10.61 6.24
N SER A 89 -1.30 10.07 7.43
CA SER A 89 -0.64 10.50 8.67
C SER A 89 0.55 9.62 9.04
N ASP A 90 0.81 8.57 8.25
CA ASP A 90 1.90 7.61 8.44
C ASP A 90 3.27 8.24 8.16
N LYS A 91 4.29 7.74 8.83
CA LYS A 91 5.68 8.22 8.73
C LYS A 91 6.35 7.98 7.37
N PHE A 92 5.79 7.12 6.53
CA PHE A 92 6.27 6.89 5.16
C PHE A 92 5.46 7.63 4.11
N TYR A 93 4.45 8.40 4.50
CA TYR A 93 3.66 9.16 3.54
C TYR A 93 4.48 10.33 2.97
N SER A 94 4.59 10.37 1.65
CA SER A 94 5.21 11.47 0.90
C SER A 94 4.26 11.95 -0.18
N SER A 95 3.75 13.16 -0.03
CA SER A 95 2.93 13.79 -1.07
C SER A 95 3.75 14.04 -2.35
N ALA A 96 5.01 14.44 -2.20
CA ALA A 96 5.91 14.69 -3.32
C ALA A 96 6.15 13.43 -4.16
N LEU A 97 6.39 12.27 -3.53
CA LEU A 97 6.49 10.99 -4.24
C LEU A 97 5.20 10.63 -4.96
N ASN A 98 4.07 10.83 -4.30
CA ASN A 98 2.76 10.52 -4.88
C ASN A 98 2.43 11.43 -6.08
N ASP A 99 2.73 12.72 -5.97
CA ASP A 99 2.55 13.70 -7.04
C ASP A 99 3.48 13.37 -8.22
N TYR A 100 4.75 13.01 -7.93
CA TYR A 100 5.69 12.59 -8.96
C TYR A 100 5.17 11.36 -9.74
N ILE A 101 4.72 10.31 -9.07
CA ILE A 101 4.16 9.12 -9.73
C ILE A 101 2.98 9.49 -10.61
N ARG A 102 2.06 10.33 -10.11
CA ARG A 102 0.87 10.77 -10.85
C ARG A 102 1.24 11.56 -12.10
N ASP A 103 2.18 12.50 -11.95
CA ASP A 103 2.49 13.48 -12.99
C ASP A 103 3.43 12.90 -14.08
N HIS A 104 4.18 11.81 -13.76
CA HIS A 104 5.13 11.15 -14.68
C HIS A 104 4.69 9.73 -15.08
N ILE A 105 3.42 9.37 -14.88
CA ILE A 105 2.93 8.02 -15.16
C ILE A 105 3.18 7.55 -16.59
N ASP A 106 3.15 8.47 -17.56
CA ASP A 106 3.31 8.13 -18.96
C ASP A 106 4.76 7.93 -19.39
N GLU A 107 5.71 8.35 -18.57
CA GLU A 107 7.14 8.14 -18.79
C GLU A 107 7.58 6.71 -18.47
N TYR A 108 6.78 5.97 -17.69
CA TYR A 108 7.09 4.61 -17.24
C TYR A 108 6.25 3.57 -17.98
N LYS A 109 6.88 2.47 -18.38
CA LYS A 109 6.19 1.29 -18.92
C LYS A 109 5.44 0.52 -17.83
N ALA A 110 6.03 0.42 -16.64
CA ALA A 110 5.46 -0.25 -15.48
C ALA A 110 6.09 0.27 -14.18
N PHE A 111 5.33 0.14 -13.09
CA PHE A 111 5.78 0.39 -11.72
C PHE A 111 5.78 -0.94 -10.96
N ILE A 112 6.91 -1.32 -10.36
CA ILE A 112 6.98 -2.46 -9.47
C ILE A 112 6.78 -1.95 -8.04
N ALA A 113 5.62 -2.25 -7.45
CA ALA A 113 5.27 -1.86 -6.09
C ALA A 113 5.50 -3.03 -5.12
N MET A 114 6.36 -2.83 -4.13
CA MET A 114 6.72 -3.86 -3.15
C MET A 114 6.09 -3.58 -1.78
N SER A 115 5.79 -4.66 -1.05
CA SER A 115 5.29 -4.63 0.34
C SER A 115 3.98 -3.85 0.52
N SER A 116 2.87 -4.56 0.45
CA SER A 116 1.51 -4.02 0.57
C SER A 116 1.21 -3.33 1.90
N ASP A 117 2.10 -3.49 2.90
CA ASP A 117 1.98 -2.87 4.21
C ASP A 117 2.28 -1.37 4.18
N TYR A 118 3.06 -0.91 3.20
CA TYR A 118 3.48 0.48 3.10
C TYR A 118 2.48 1.35 2.35
N VAL A 119 2.39 2.60 2.77
CA VAL A 119 1.55 3.62 2.16
C VAL A 119 1.94 3.89 0.69
N THR A 120 3.21 3.75 0.35
CA THR A 120 3.74 3.91 -1.02
C THR A 120 3.13 2.88 -1.97
N PHE A 121 2.96 1.62 -1.54
CA PHE A 121 2.29 0.59 -2.32
C PHE A 121 0.86 1.01 -2.71
N TYR A 122 0.08 1.47 -1.73
CA TYR A 122 -1.31 1.88 -1.96
C TYR A 122 -1.41 3.02 -2.97
N TYR A 123 -0.59 4.07 -2.81
CA TYR A 123 -0.65 5.22 -3.73
C TYR A 123 -0.08 4.90 -5.11
N THR A 124 0.94 4.06 -5.23
CA THR A 124 1.41 3.57 -6.53
C THR A 124 0.29 2.82 -7.25
N ALA A 125 -0.38 1.89 -6.58
CA ALA A 125 -1.52 1.17 -7.15
C ALA A 125 -2.69 2.11 -7.52
N LEU A 126 -2.94 3.13 -6.70
CA LEU A 126 -4.02 4.09 -6.93
C LEU A 126 -3.79 4.94 -8.18
N TYR A 127 -2.57 5.45 -8.38
CA TYR A 127 -2.24 6.35 -9.46
C TYR A 127 -1.77 5.63 -10.73
N ALA A 128 -0.85 4.68 -10.62
CA ALA A 128 -0.34 3.95 -11.76
C ALA A 128 -1.29 2.85 -12.27
N GLY A 129 -2.21 2.39 -11.42
CA GLY A 129 -3.28 1.48 -11.82
C GLY A 129 -2.76 0.24 -12.54
N ARG A 130 -3.22 0.01 -13.76
CA ARG A 130 -2.83 -1.16 -14.57
C ARG A 130 -1.36 -1.18 -15.03
N LYS A 131 -0.62 -0.11 -14.86
CA LYS A 131 0.84 -0.10 -15.04
C LYS A 131 1.57 -0.65 -13.80
N THR A 132 0.86 -0.99 -12.71
CA THR A 132 1.45 -1.53 -11.48
C THR A 132 1.58 -3.05 -11.53
N ILE A 133 2.77 -3.53 -11.21
CA ILE A 133 3.08 -4.94 -10.89
C ILE A 133 3.33 -4.99 -9.39
N ALA A 134 2.54 -5.76 -8.66
CA ALA A 134 2.66 -5.86 -7.21
C ALA A 134 3.52 -7.05 -6.78
N ILE A 135 4.41 -6.84 -5.81
CA ILE A 135 5.08 -7.89 -5.02
C ILE A 135 4.68 -7.63 -3.55
N PRO A 136 3.52 -8.15 -3.10
CA PRO A 136 2.85 -7.65 -1.91
C PRO A 136 3.52 -8.01 -0.58
N THR A 137 4.28 -9.10 -0.51
CA THR A 137 4.90 -9.60 0.73
C THR A 137 3.92 -9.72 1.90
N MET A 138 2.73 -10.25 1.62
CA MET A 138 1.63 -10.33 2.59
C MET A 138 1.87 -11.38 3.67
N HIS A 139 1.53 -11.03 4.90
CA HIS A 139 1.53 -11.93 6.05
C HIS A 139 0.15 -11.95 6.71
N ASN A 140 -0.19 -13.01 7.43
CA ASN A 140 -1.46 -13.10 8.15
C ASN A 140 -1.45 -12.22 9.41
N MET A 141 -1.44 -10.92 9.19
CA MET A 141 -1.43 -9.88 10.24
C MET A 141 -2.59 -8.89 10.03
N GLY A 142 -2.90 -8.12 11.07
CA GLY A 142 -4.00 -7.16 11.04
C GLY A 142 -3.94 -6.13 9.89
N ILE A 143 -2.74 -5.79 9.44
CA ILE A 143 -2.51 -4.84 8.35
C ILE A 143 -3.00 -5.38 7.00
N SER A 144 -2.89 -6.69 6.76
CA SER A 144 -3.34 -7.35 5.53
C SER A 144 -4.87 -7.36 5.37
N PHE A 145 -5.60 -7.03 6.43
CA PHE A 145 -7.07 -6.93 6.41
C PHE A 145 -7.58 -5.50 6.23
N ARG A 146 -6.73 -4.54 5.88
CA ARG A 146 -7.16 -3.18 5.56
C ARG A 146 -8.05 -3.16 4.32
N SER A 147 -9.16 -2.43 4.36
CA SER A 147 -10.09 -2.30 3.23
C SER A 147 -9.46 -1.59 2.02
N VAL A 148 -8.52 -0.69 2.26
CA VAL A 148 -7.75 0.01 1.20
C VAL A 148 -6.97 -0.94 0.29
N LEU A 149 -6.57 -2.12 0.78
CA LEU A 149 -5.90 -3.12 -0.06
C LEU A 149 -6.84 -3.67 -1.14
N THR A 150 -8.13 -3.82 -0.86
CA THR A 150 -9.11 -4.18 -1.90
C THR A 150 -9.12 -3.12 -3.02
N SER A 151 -9.09 -1.83 -2.65
CA SER A 151 -9.01 -0.73 -3.63
C SER A 151 -7.72 -0.71 -4.43
N ALA A 152 -6.59 -1.04 -3.80
CA ALA A 152 -5.30 -1.12 -4.48
C ALA A 152 -5.26 -2.30 -5.47
N PHE A 153 -5.55 -3.50 -4.99
CA PHE A 153 -5.44 -4.71 -5.80
C PHE A 153 -6.44 -4.76 -6.95
N SER A 154 -7.63 -4.16 -6.82
CA SER A 154 -8.60 -4.05 -7.92
C SER A 154 -8.11 -3.22 -9.12
N LYS A 155 -7.03 -2.46 -8.97
CA LYS A 155 -6.45 -1.60 -10.02
C LYS A 155 -5.17 -2.17 -10.63
N ILE A 156 -4.51 -3.10 -9.97
CA ILE A 156 -3.21 -3.67 -10.37
C ILE A 156 -3.40 -4.65 -11.53
N ALA A 157 -2.44 -4.66 -12.49
CA ALA A 157 -2.52 -5.58 -13.63
C ALA A 157 -1.96 -6.97 -13.31
N TYR A 158 -0.87 -7.02 -12.53
CA TYR A 158 -0.18 -8.27 -12.23
C TYR A 158 0.27 -8.32 -10.78
N VAL A 159 0.16 -9.50 -10.18
CA VAL A 159 0.63 -9.77 -8.82
C VAL A 159 1.61 -10.93 -8.84
N GLY A 160 2.83 -10.67 -8.37
CA GLY A 160 3.86 -11.69 -8.15
C GLY A 160 3.94 -12.04 -6.67
N PHE A 161 3.72 -13.30 -6.33
CA PHE A 161 3.83 -13.78 -4.96
C PHE A 161 5.20 -14.44 -4.73
N ASN A 162 5.78 -14.22 -3.55
CA ASN A 162 7.05 -14.85 -3.17
C ASN A 162 6.87 -16.34 -2.83
N THR A 163 5.69 -16.74 -2.35
CA THR A 163 5.36 -18.11 -1.97
C THR A 163 3.91 -18.48 -2.30
N GLY A 164 3.64 -19.78 -2.41
CA GLY A 164 2.29 -20.29 -2.57
C GLY A 164 1.40 -20.04 -1.34
N GLU A 165 1.98 -19.94 -0.13
CA GLU A 165 1.25 -19.56 1.08
C GLU A 165 0.77 -18.12 1.02
N GLU A 166 1.63 -17.21 0.56
CA GLU A 166 1.28 -15.80 0.35
C GLU A 166 0.15 -15.66 -0.67
N GLN A 167 0.25 -16.37 -1.80
CA GLN A 167 -0.81 -16.38 -2.82
C GLN A 167 -2.13 -16.84 -2.23
N ARG A 168 -2.17 -17.99 -1.54
CA ARG A 168 -3.38 -18.51 -0.89
C ARG A 168 -3.96 -17.54 0.13
N LEU A 169 -3.10 -16.88 0.92
CA LEU A 169 -3.54 -15.86 1.87
C LEU A 169 -4.21 -14.68 1.15
N ALA A 170 -3.56 -14.15 0.11
CA ALA A 170 -4.08 -13.04 -0.69
C ALA A 170 -5.42 -13.39 -1.35
N GLU A 171 -5.53 -14.55 -1.97
CA GLU A 171 -6.77 -15.04 -2.58
C GLU A 171 -7.92 -15.17 -1.57
N ASN A 172 -7.63 -15.63 -0.34
CA ASN A 172 -8.63 -15.75 0.71
C ASN A 172 -9.04 -14.41 1.34
N ILE A 173 -8.19 -13.38 1.28
CA ILE A 173 -8.49 -12.03 1.79
C ILE A 173 -9.15 -11.17 0.70
N LEU A 174 -8.63 -11.19 -0.51
CA LEU A 174 -8.97 -10.25 -1.58
C LEU A 174 -9.95 -10.84 -2.60
N GLY A 175 -9.91 -12.16 -2.80
CA GLY A 175 -10.80 -12.84 -3.75
C GLY A 175 -10.72 -12.21 -5.14
N LYS A 176 -11.87 -11.83 -5.70
CA LYS A 176 -11.99 -11.21 -7.04
C LYS A 176 -11.28 -9.86 -7.19
N ALA A 177 -10.86 -9.22 -6.08
CA ALA A 177 -10.07 -7.98 -6.16
C ALA A 177 -8.64 -8.22 -6.66
N LEU A 178 -8.21 -9.46 -6.81
CA LEU A 178 -6.91 -9.79 -7.43
C LEU A 178 -6.91 -9.76 -8.97
N GLY A 179 -8.02 -9.46 -9.60
CA GLY A 179 -8.15 -9.40 -11.06
C GLY A 179 -8.67 -10.68 -11.66
#